data_472287eb87b050c6e9f89e83abbbdd06
#
_entry.id   472287eb87b050c6e9f89e83abbbdd06
#
_cell.length_a   1.000
_cell.length_b   1.000
_cell.length_c   1.000
_cell.angle_alpha   90.00
_cell.angle_beta   90.00
_cell.angle_gamma   90.00
#
_symmetry.space_group_name_H-M   'P 1'
#
loop_
_entity.id
_entity.type
_entity.pdbx_description
1 polymer ?
#
loop_
_entity_poly.entity_id
_entity_poly.type
_entity_poly.pdbx_seq_one_letter_code
_entity_poly.pdbx_strand_id
1 'polypeptide(L)'
;DFGVNPECFRDRFAELGLNARYRRFTAPIRAWLPDDDPIANPATVRWLLECYENTPSEMKIVRREDLGRGAIGHDGLFRTKMADVFWPQVFRWLALQPQRAAAE
;
A
#
# COMPACT_ATOMS: atom_id res chain seq x y z
N ASP A 1 2.06 -2.46 -15.69
CA ASP A 1 0.63 -2.66 -15.80
C ASP A 1 0.32 -4.16 -15.86
N PHE A 2 -0.65 -4.59 -15.12
CA PHE A 2 -1.07 -5.99 -15.13
C PHE A 2 -1.94 -6.35 -16.34
N GLY A 3 -2.16 -5.41 -17.25
CA GLY A 3 -3.10 -5.62 -18.35
C GLY A 3 -4.54 -5.63 -17.90
N VAL A 4 -4.83 -5.14 -16.72
CA VAL A 4 -6.16 -5.15 -16.13
C VAL A 4 -6.71 -3.73 -16.09
N ASN A 5 -7.94 -3.55 -16.56
CA ASN A 5 -8.62 -2.27 -16.50
C ASN A 5 -9.21 -2.07 -15.10
N PRO A 6 -8.79 -1.04 -14.35
CA PRO A 6 -9.35 -0.77 -13.03
C PRO A 6 -10.86 -0.60 -13.00
N GLU A 7 -11.45 -0.04 -14.06
CA GLU A 7 -12.89 0.14 -14.12
C GLU A 7 -13.63 -1.20 -14.14
N CYS A 8 -13.07 -2.20 -14.80
CA CYS A 8 -13.64 -3.55 -14.79
C CYS A 8 -13.65 -4.15 -13.40
N PHE A 9 -12.60 -3.91 -12.63
CA PHE A 9 -12.57 -4.35 -11.24
C PHE A 9 -13.61 -3.65 -10.40
N ARG A 10 -13.79 -2.34 -10.59
CA ARG A 10 -14.80 -1.59 -9.84
C ARG A 10 -16.19 -2.12 -10.08
N ASP A 11 -16.52 -2.39 -11.35
CA ASP A 11 -17.82 -2.94 -11.73
C ASP A 11 -18.02 -4.31 -11.10
N ARG A 12 -16.99 -5.15 -11.15
CA ARG A 12 -17.07 -6.49 -10.58
C ARG A 12 -17.20 -6.44 -9.06
N PHE A 13 -16.49 -5.51 -8.41
CA PHE A 13 -16.60 -5.33 -6.98
C PHE A 13 -17.99 -4.89 -6.57
N ALA A 14 -18.61 -4.00 -7.35
CA ALA A 14 -19.98 -3.57 -7.09
C ALA A 14 -20.96 -4.74 -7.21
N GLU A 15 -20.82 -5.56 -8.24
CA GLU A 15 -21.65 -6.74 -8.44
C GLU A 15 -21.56 -7.72 -7.27
N LEU A 16 -20.36 -7.87 -6.69
CA LEU A 16 -20.12 -8.80 -5.59
C LEU A 16 -20.38 -8.18 -4.21
N GLY A 17 -20.75 -6.91 -4.15
CA GLY A 17 -20.97 -6.21 -2.88
C GLY A 17 -19.70 -5.92 -2.11
N LEU A 18 -18.53 -6.00 -2.75
CA LEU A 18 -17.24 -5.80 -2.08
C LEU A 18 -17.00 -4.36 -1.69
N ASN A 19 -17.61 -3.40 -2.44
CA ASN A 19 -17.45 -1.99 -2.11
C ASN A 19 -17.92 -1.68 -0.69
N ALA A 20 -18.99 -2.30 -0.24
CA ALA A 20 -19.50 -2.10 1.11
C ALA A 20 -18.49 -2.58 2.17
N ARG A 21 -17.78 -3.67 1.88
CA ARG A 21 -16.76 -4.20 2.78
C ARG A 21 -15.57 -3.27 2.89
N TYR A 22 -15.10 -2.72 1.77
CA TYR A 22 -13.99 -1.76 1.77
C TYR A 22 -14.34 -0.49 2.52
N ARG A 23 -15.59 -0.03 2.46
CA ARG A 23 -16.03 1.16 3.18
C ARG A 23 -16.03 0.99 4.70
N ARG A 24 -16.13 -0.23 5.19
CA ARG A 24 -16.09 -0.51 6.63
C ARG A 24 -14.70 -0.36 7.22
N PHE A 25 -13.68 -0.45 6.39
CA PHE A 25 -12.30 -0.31 6.85
C PHE A 25 -11.99 1.16 7.04
N THR A 26 -11.52 1.52 8.22
CA THR A 26 -11.25 2.93 8.57
C THR A 26 -9.85 3.16 9.12
N ALA A 27 -9.06 2.11 9.31
CA ALA A 27 -7.69 2.24 9.79
C ALA A 27 -6.81 2.89 8.74
N PRO A 28 -5.84 3.73 9.12
CA PRO A 28 -4.94 4.34 8.16
C PRO A 28 -4.15 3.31 7.35
N ILE A 29 -3.97 3.60 6.07
CA ILE A 29 -3.19 2.75 5.17
C ILE A 29 -2.06 3.58 4.58
N ARG A 30 -0.85 3.04 4.60
CA ARG A 30 0.26 3.59 3.83
C ARG A 30 0.83 2.49 2.94
N ALA A 31 0.91 2.78 1.64
CA ALA A 31 1.52 1.87 0.68
C ALA A 31 2.92 2.37 0.34
N TRP A 32 3.93 1.53 0.55
CA TRP A 32 5.30 1.82 0.13
C TRP A 32 5.57 1.08 -1.16
N LEU A 33 5.88 1.83 -2.23
CA LEU A 33 6.14 1.26 -3.54
C LEU A 33 7.60 1.47 -3.93
N PRO A 34 8.37 0.38 -4.12
CA PRO A 34 9.70 0.52 -4.69
C PRO A 34 9.64 1.15 -6.08
N ASP A 35 10.59 2.02 -6.39
CA ASP A 35 10.63 2.69 -7.68
C ASP A 35 10.99 1.75 -8.82
N ASP A 36 11.46 0.56 -8.51
CA ASP A 36 11.82 -0.47 -9.49
C ASP A 36 10.92 -1.70 -9.45
N ASP A 37 9.73 -1.57 -8.88
CA ASP A 37 8.77 -2.68 -8.83
C ASP A 37 8.16 -2.89 -10.22
N PRO A 38 8.38 -4.04 -10.86
CA PRO A 38 7.82 -4.28 -12.19
C PRO A 38 6.35 -4.67 -12.18
N ILE A 39 5.79 -4.93 -11.01
CA ILE A 39 4.44 -5.47 -10.87
C ILE A 39 3.47 -4.40 -10.36
N ALA A 40 3.73 -3.85 -9.18
CA ALA A 40 2.85 -2.85 -8.58
C ALA A 40 3.28 -1.45 -9.01
N ASN A 41 2.46 -0.80 -9.83
CA ASN A 41 2.72 0.57 -10.27
C ASN A 41 1.80 1.55 -9.53
N PRO A 42 2.16 2.86 -9.53
CA PRO A 42 1.38 3.85 -8.78
C PRO A 42 -0.09 3.92 -9.20
N ALA A 43 -0.40 3.77 -10.48
CA ALA A 43 -1.77 3.87 -10.96
C ALA A 43 -2.64 2.74 -10.41
N THR A 44 -2.12 1.51 -10.44
CA THR A 44 -2.83 0.34 -9.93
C THR A 44 -3.03 0.44 -8.42
N VAL A 45 -2.00 0.84 -7.69
CA VAL A 45 -2.08 0.96 -6.24
C VAL A 45 -3.01 2.10 -5.83
N ARG A 46 -2.99 3.21 -6.55
CA ARG A 46 -3.90 4.33 -6.28
C ARG A 46 -5.34 3.88 -6.43
N TRP A 47 -5.66 3.13 -7.49
CA TRP A 47 -7.00 2.60 -7.67
C TRP A 47 -7.42 1.71 -6.49
N LEU A 48 -6.52 0.84 -6.04
CA LEU A 48 -6.80 -0.02 -4.89
C LEU A 48 -7.09 0.80 -3.63
N LEU A 49 -6.27 1.83 -3.37
CA LEU A 49 -6.47 2.69 -2.22
C LEU A 49 -7.80 3.44 -2.28
N GLU A 50 -8.24 3.82 -3.47
CA GLU A 50 -9.53 4.49 -3.65
C GLU A 50 -10.72 3.60 -3.30
N CYS A 51 -10.56 2.28 -3.33
CA CYS A 51 -11.60 1.36 -2.89
C CYS A 51 -11.90 1.52 -1.39
N TYR A 52 -10.92 1.95 -0.61
CA TYR A 52 -11.07 2.17 0.82
C TYR A 52 -11.52 3.61 1.08
N GLU A 53 -12.76 3.92 0.71
CA GLU A 53 -13.29 5.29 0.70
C GLU A 53 -13.20 6.00 2.05
N ASN A 54 -13.34 5.27 3.14
CA ASN A 54 -13.40 5.84 4.48
C ASN A 54 -12.09 5.70 5.25
N THR A 55 -11.00 5.46 4.55
CA THR A 55 -9.69 5.22 5.14
C THR A 55 -8.73 6.33 4.76
N PRO A 56 -8.06 6.97 5.74
CA PRO A 56 -6.94 7.85 5.42
C PRO A 56 -5.86 7.00 4.76
N SER A 57 -5.54 7.29 3.50
CA SER A 57 -4.55 6.50 2.78
C SER A 57 -3.54 7.40 2.09
N GLU A 58 -2.31 6.91 1.98
CA GLU A 58 -1.26 7.59 1.25
C GLU A 58 -0.35 6.57 0.59
N MET A 59 0.32 7.01 -0.46
CA MET A 59 1.25 6.20 -1.22
C MET A 59 2.60 6.87 -1.19
N LYS A 60 3.64 6.12 -0.84
CA LYS A 60 5.02 6.62 -0.85
C LYS A 60 5.85 5.81 -1.81
N ILE A 61 6.52 6.49 -2.72
CA ILE A 61 7.48 5.85 -3.60
C ILE A 61 8.79 5.71 -2.84
N VAL A 62 9.32 4.49 -2.79
CA VAL A 62 10.60 4.21 -2.13
C VAL A 62 11.67 4.17 -3.22
N ARG A 63 12.59 5.10 -3.17
CA ARG A 63 13.64 5.24 -4.16
C ARG A 63 14.83 4.39 -3.76
N ARG A 64 15.33 3.58 -4.70
CA ARG A 64 16.51 2.73 -4.46
C ARG A 64 17.70 3.52 -3.98
N GLU A 65 17.91 4.70 -4.56
CA GLU A 65 19.04 5.55 -4.19
C GLU A 65 18.99 6.03 -2.76
N ASP A 66 17.80 6.21 -2.22
CA ASP A 66 17.64 6.66 -0.83
C ASP A 66 17.98 5.57 0.17
N LEU A 67 17.80 4.31 -0.18
CA LEU A 67 18.13 3.19 0.69
C LEU A 67 19.58 2.75 0.57
N GLY A 68 20.18 2.92 -0.59
CA GLY A 68 21.60 2.59 -0.80
C GLY A 68 21.92 1.11 -0.72
N ARG A 69 20.97 0.23 -1.03
CA ARG A 69 21.15 -1.23 -0.96
C ARG A 69 20.93 -1.91 -2.31
N GLY A 70 20.97 -1.15 -3.41
CA GLY A 70 20.77 -1.68 -4.74
C GLY A 70 19.32 -1.90 -5.09
N ALA A 71 19.05 -2.86 -5.98
CA ALA A 71 17.71 -3.13 -6.45
C ALA A 71 16.78 -3.59 -5.33
N ILE A 72 15.52 -3.17 -5.39
CA ILE A 72 14.51 -3.55 -4.43
C ILE A 72 13.59 -4.62 -5.00
N GLY A 73 12.89 -4.30 -6.10
CA GLY A 73 11.93 -5.22 -6.71
C GLY A 73 10.62 -5.32 -5.95
N HIS A 74 9.75 -6.21 -6.42
CA HIS A 74 8.39 -6.31 -5.88
C HIS A 74 8.34 -6.69 -4.40
N ASP A 75 9.20 -7.60 -3.96
CA ASP A 75 9.22 -8.07 -2.57
C ASP A 75 10.49 -7.67 -1.82
N GLY A 76 11.31 -6.82 -2.42
CA GLY A 76 12.63 -6.52 -1.86
C GLY A 76 12.62 -5.80 -0.53
N LEU A 77 11.59 -5.01 -0.24
CA LEU A 77 11.52 -4.28 1.02
C LEU A 77 11.44 -5.19 2.25
N PHE A 78 11.01 -6.43 2.06
CA PHE A 78 10.93 -7.43 3.14
C PHE A 78 12.22 -8.19 3.35
N ARG A 79 13.23 -7.98 2.52
CA ARG A 79 14.51 -8.67 2.66
C ARG A 79 15.33 -8.09 3.80
N THR A 80 16.10 -8.93 4.47
CA THR A 80 16.87 -8.51 5.64
C THR A 80 17.89 -7.41 5.34
N LYS A 81 18.37 -7.32 4.10
CA LYS A 81 19.27 -6.21 3.72
C LYS A 81 18.63 -4.84 3.84
N MET A 82 17.31 -4.77 3.94
CA MET A 82 16.56 -3.53 4.11
C MET A 82 16.19 -3.23 5.56
N ALA A 83 16.55 -4.12 6.49
CA ALA A 83 16.10 -4.04 7.86
C ALA A 83 16.57 -2.76 8.58
N ASP A 84 17.78 -2.30 8.29
CA ASP A 84 18.32 -1.11 8.94
C ASP A 84 18.02 0.19 8.19
N VAL A 85 17.72 0.12 6.91
CA VAL A 85 17.51 1.32 6.09
C VAL A 85 16.05 1.59 5.76
N PHE A 86 15.18 0.58 5.86
CA PHE A 86 13.76 0.77 5.51
C PHE A 86 12.82 0.43 6.66
N TRP A 87 12.99 -0.71 7.34
CA TRP A 87 12.02 -1.15 8.35
C TRP A 87 11.77 -0.13 9.46
N PRO A 88 12.78 0.66 9.91
CA PRO A 88 12.50 1.69 10.92
C PRO A 88 11.44 2.71 10.48
N GLN A 89 11.35 3.00 9.20
CA GLN A 89 10.34 3.92 8.69
C GLN A 89 8.93 3.37 8.89
N VAL A 90 8.76 2.08 8.68
CA VAL A 90 7.47 1.41 8.88
C VAL A 90 7.09 1.42 10.36
N PHE A 91 8.02 1.05 11.23
CA PHE A 91 7.78 1.03 12.67
C PHE A 91 7.45 2.43 13.20
N ARG A 92 8.15 3.45 12.69
CA ARG A 92 7.88 4.83 13.08
C ARG A 92 6.48 5.25 12.66
N TRP A 93 6.09 4.92 11.45
CA TRP A 93 4.75 5.24 10.98
C TRP A 93 3.68 4.55 11.82
N LEU A 94 3.88 3.27 12.13
CA LEU A 94 2.94 2.52 12.96
C LEU A 94 2.81 3.13 14.37
N ALA A 95 3.94 3.54 14.95
CA ALA A 95 3.96 4.13 16.27
C ALA A 95 3.23 5.47 16.35
N LEU A 96 3.19 6.21 15.24
CA LEU A 96 2.53 7.51 15.18
C LEU A 96 1.03 7.43 14.95
N GLN A 97 0.50 6.25 14.63
CA GLN A 97 -0.91 6.11 14.37
C GLN A 97 -1.72 6.11 15.67
N PRO A 98 -2.95 6.63 15.66
CA PRO A 98 -3.81 6.58 16.82
C PRO A 98 -4.07 5.15 17.25
N GLN A 99 -3.96 4.90 18.56
CA GLN A 99 -4.25 3.58 19.09
C GLN A 99 -5.75 3.40 19.16
N ARG A 100 -6.24 2.27 18.64
CA ARG A 100 -7.66 1.98 18.63
C ARG A 100 -8.05 1.21 19.90
N ALA A 101 -9.26 1.44 20.35
CA ALA A 101 -9.81 0.67 21.45
C ALA A 101 -10.03 -0.77 21.00
N ALA A 102 -9.75 -1.72 21.91
CA ALA A 102 -9.86 -3.14 21.59
C ALA A 102 -11.28 -3.58 21.22
N ALA A 103 -12.29 -2.84 21.67
CA ALA A 103 -13.68 -3.14 21.41
C ALA A 103 -14.16 -2.74 20.00
N GLU A 104 -13.36 -2.02 19.29
CA GLU A 104 -13.71 -1.56 17.95
C GLU A 104 -13.68 -2.67 16.93
#